data_c22ae0a3334fa01ca66e9fd699b2ae2a
#
_entry.id   c22ae0a3334fa01ca66e9fd699b2ae2a
#
_cell.length_a   1.000
_cell.length_b   1.000
_cell.length_c   1.000
_cell.angle_alpha   90.00
_cell.angle_beta   90.00
_cell.angle_gamma   90.00
#
_symmetry.space_group_name_H-M   'P 1'
#
loop_
_entity.id
_entity.type
_entity.pdbx_description
1 polymer ?
#
loop_
_entity_poly.entity_id
_entity_poly.type
_entity_poly.pdbx_seq_one_letter_code
_entity_poly.pdbx_strand_id
1 'polypeptide(L)'
;MLHLLASLCLALAPQQDLDEQLKELDSLMSQKDNAAQVLESIGRLRVTAAMISNQLAAAENPSEDASKSEMKKIIRSSKRELAKIADNLMSAILHPRRKKITADNMKVWKAAVKSLGQLQGFGAHDLWQIFEKSRKFRDEPEFLQLCLIEIGTTHDYSRTTDLIDLLDHTEYLYIAGAAEALAEFGDAPGKQRRVAVEFLTKYLSEYYEHIQADPNEEEGQRRYRIASQSMVKALTALSGVKILRPAEWTAWWNDNKNKTELWQDKDE
;
A
#
# COMPACT_ATOMS: atom_id res chain seq x y z
N MET A 1 -1.34 -11.05 36.97
CA MET A 1 -1.29 -9.62 37.36
C MET A 1 -0.01 -8.89 36.95
N LEU A 2 1.19 -9.44 37.11
CA LEU A 2 2.46 -8.77 36.73
C LEU A 2 2.65 -8.57 35.20
N HIS A 3 2.13 -9.43 34.34
CA HIS A 3 2.22 -9.28 32.88
C HIS A 3 1.35 -8.14 32.32
N LEU A 4 0.22 -7.83 32.93
CA LEU A 4 -0.65 -6.70 32.53
C LEU A 4 -0.04 -5.34 32.86
N LEU A 5 0.68 -5.22 33.96
CA LEU A 5 1.39 -3.98 34.33
C LEU A 5 2.59 -3.68 33.44
N ALA A 6 3.29 -4.71 32.95
CA ALA A 6 4.38 -4.54 31.98
C ALA A 6 3.88 -4.04 30.60
N SER A 7 2.70 -4.48 30.15
CA SER A 7 2.07 -3.96 28.92
C SER A 7 1.59 -2.52 29.07
N LEU A 8 1.11 -2.11 30.26
CA LEU A 8 0.66 -0.72 30.49
C LEU A 8 1.83 0.27 30.56
N CYS A 9 2.99 -0.13 31.09
CA CYS A 9 4.17 0.74 31.13
C CYS A 9 4.75 1.00 29.73
N LEU A 10 4.61 0.07 28.80
CA LEU A 10 5.01 0.28 27.40
C LEU A 10 4.11 1.26 26.65
N ALA A 11 2.87 1.50 27.11
CA ALA A 11 1.92 2.39 26.45
C ALA A 11 2.15 3.90 26.74
N LEU A 12 2.90 4.26 27.78
CA LEU A 12 3.13 5.67 28.17
C LEU A 12 4.48 6.22 27.66
N ALA A 13 5.48 5.36 27.47
CA ALA A 13 6.80 5.76 26.99
C ALA A 13 6.85 6.21 25.50
N PRO A 14 6.08 5.64 24.56
CA PRO A 14 6.14 6.03 23.14
C PRO A 14 5.61 7.43 22.84
N GLN A 15 4.72 7.97 23.65
CA GLN A 15 3.97 9.19 23.29
C GLN A 15 4.81 10.48 23.40
N GLN A 16 5.68 10.59 24.39
CA GLN A 16 6.63 11.72 24.49
C GLN A 16 7.71 11.62 23.40
N ASP A 17 8.18 10.41 23.13
CA ASP A 17 9.14 10.13 22.07
C ASP A 17 8.58 10.44 20.67
N LEU A 18 7.30 10.16 20.39
CA LEU A 18 6.68 10.45 19.09
C LEU A 18 6.66 11.96 18.79
N ASP A 19 6.18 12.80 19.70
CA ASP A 19 6.10 14.25 19.45
C ASP A 19 7.50 14.88 19.26
N GLU A 20 8.54 14.33 19.91
CA GLU A 20 9.93 14.72 19.67
C GLU A 20 10.44 14.28 18.30
N GLN A 21 10.16 13.04 17.90
CA GLN A 21 10.52 12.51 16.59
C GLN A 21 9.87 13.31 15.43
N LEU A 22 8.59 13.68 15.58
CA LEU A 22 7.87 14.50 14.60
C LEU A 22 8.47 15.91 14.47
N LYS A 23 8.81 16.56 15.59
CA LYS A 23 9.49 17.87 15.62
C LYS A 23 10.89 17.78 15.00
N GLU A 24 11.62 16.72 15.29
CA GLU A 24 12.95 16.48 14.70
C GLU A 24 12.85 16.34 13.18
N LEU A 25 11.93 15.53 12.67
CA LEU A 25 11.73 15.40 11.23
C LEU A 25 11.40 16.74 10.56
N ASP A 26 10.47 17.52 11.11
CA ASP A 26 10.11 18.84 10.58
C ASP A 26 11.30 19.81 10.57
N SER A 27 12.07 19.84 11.65
CA SER A 27 13.32 20.62 11.74
C SER A 27 14.33 20.20 10.67
N LEU A 28 14.57 18.91 10.52
CA LEU A 28 15.49 18.36 9.50
C LEU A 28 15.01 18.66 8.08
N MET A 29 13.69 18.57 7.81
CA MET A 29 13.14 18.91 6.50
C MET A 29 13.37 20.36 6.11
N SER A 30 13.52 21.24 7.08
CA SER A 30 13.78 22.67 6.90
C SER A 30 15.25 22.99 6.58
N GLN A 31 16.17 22.06 6.75
CA GLN A 31 17.60 22.24 6.51
C GLN A 31 18.01 21.72 5.12
N LYS A 32 19.19 22.17 4.62
CA LYS A 32 19.77 21.68 3.37
C LYS A 32 20.79 20.57 3.66
N ASP A 33 21.07 19.75 2.66
CA ASP A 33 22.17 18.78 2.62
C ASP A 33 22.21 17.78 3.80
N ASN A 34 21.04 17.41 4.31
CA ASN A 34 20.87 16.50 5.46
C ASN A 34 20.01 15.25 5.13
N ALA A 35 20.02 14.81 3.88
CA ALA A 35 19.17 13.68 3.45
C ALA A 35 19.39 12.42 4.30
N ALA A 36 20.61 12.12 4.72
CA ALA A 36 20.92 10.97 5.58
C ALA A 36 20.21 11.06 6.94
N GLN A 37 20.23 12.23 7.57
CA GLN A 37 19.57 12.45 8.87
C GLN A 37 18.04 12.37 8.74
N VAL A 38 17.49 12.89 7.64
CA VAL A 38 16.05 12.76 7.33
C VAL A 38 15.65 11.30 7.14
N LEU A 39 16.45 10.52 6.41
CA LEU A 39 16.22 9.08 6.22
C LEU A 39 16.25 8.31 7.54
N GLU A 40 17.20 8.64 8.43
CA GLU A 40 17.27 8.05 9.77
C GLU A 40 16.05 8.40 10.61
N SER A 41 15.60 9.67 10.60
CA SER A 41 14.40 10.12 11.31
C SER A 41 13.13 9.42 10.78
N ILE A 42 12.96 9.28 9.45
CA ILE A 42 11.88 8.49 8.85
C ILE A 42 11.96 7.02 9.30
N GLY A 43 13.17 6.45 9.37
CA GLY A 43 13.39 5.09 9.87
C GLY A 43 12.92 4.90 11.31
N ARG A 44 13.20 5.84 12.19
CA ARG A 44 12.71 5.82 13.59
C ARG A 44 11.20 5.93 13.67
N LEU A 45 10.59 6.86 12.92
CA LEU A 45 9.12 6.99 12.86
C LEU A 45 8.45 5.71 12.35
N ARG A 46 9.05 5.01 11.41
CA ARG A 46 8.55 3.72 10.93
C ARG A 46 8.52 2.66 12.03
N VAL A 47 9.56 2.59 12.87
CA VAL A 47 9.60 1.67 14.01
C VAL A 47 8.52 2.02 15.04
N THR A 48 8.38 3.30 15.36
CA THR A 48 7.35 3.80 16.29
C THR A 48 5.94 3.50 15.74
N ALA A 49 5.71 3.71 14.45
CA ALA A 49 4.44 3.39 13.80
C ALA A 49 4.11 1.90 13.87
N ALA A 50 5.08 1.01 13.65
CA ALA A 50 4.88 -0.43 13.78
C ALA A 50 4.50 -0.83 15.22
N MET A 51 5.11 -0.22 16.22
CA MET A 51 4.74 -0.45 17.63
C MET A 51 3.31 0.00 17.93
N ILE A 52 2.90 1.17 17.44
CA ILE A 52 1.55 1.70 17.62
C ILE A 52 0.53 0.83 16.88
N SER A 53 0.84 0.37 15.66
CA SER A 53 -0.01 -0.54 14.89
C SER A 53 -0.23 -1.87 15.61
N ASN A 54 0.82 -2.44 16.21
CA ASN A 54 0.70 -3.67 17.01
C ASN A 54 -0.17 -3.46 18.26
N GLN A 55 -0.06 -2.30 18.91
CA GLN A 55 -0.93 -1.94 20.06
C GLN A 55 -2.39 -1.79 19.62
N LEU A 56 -2.62 -1.17 18.45
CA LEU A 56 -3.95 -1.02 17.88
C LEU A 56 -4.56 -2.39 17.57
N ALA A 57 -3.84 -3.28 16.89
CA ALA A 57 -4.32 -4.62 16.55
C ALA A 57 -4.65 -5.44 17.82
N ALA A 58 -3.81 -5.37 18.85
CA ALA A 58 -4.07 -6.03 20.14
C ALA A 58 -5.31 -5.46 20.86
N ALA A 59 -5.57 -4.15 20.73
CA ALA A 59 -6.73 -3.52 21.34
C ALA A 59 -8.03 -3.75 20.56
N GLU A 60 -7.95 -3.98 19.25
CA GLU A 60 -9.10 -4.34 18.40
C GLU A 60 -9.50 -5.82 18.58
N ASN A 61 -8.55 -6.69 18.99
CA ASN A 61 -8.77 -8.11 19.28
C ASN A 61 -8.40 -8.43 20.75
N PRO A 62 -9.15 -7.90 21.73
CA PRO A 62 -8.80 -8.04 23.14
C PRO A 62 -9.08 -9.45 23.68
N SER A 63 -8.33 -9.85 24.73
CA SER A 63 -8.68 -11.02 25.52
C SER A 63 -10.03 -10.82 26.26
N GLU A 64 -10.69 -11.92 26.65
CA GLU A 64 -12.01 -11.90 27.29
C GLU A 64 -12.05 -11.04 28.58
N ASP A 65 -10.93 -10.97 29.31
CA ASP A 65 -10.79 -10.22 30.57
C ASP A 65 -10.43 -8.75 30.40
N ALA A 66 -10.25 -8.26 29.15
CA ALA A 66 -9.80 -6.90 28.92
C ALA A 66 -10.89 -5.85 29.16
N SER A 67 -10.53 -4.74 29.81
CA SER A 67 -11.46 -3.63 30.04
C SER A 67 -11.85 -2.96 28.71
N LYS A 68 -13.13 -3.04 28.33
CA LYS A 68 -13.66 -2.39 27.11
C LYS A 68 -13.40 -0.87 27.07
N SER A 69 -13.38 -0.21 28.23
CA SER A 69 -13.12 1.23 28.32
C SER A 69 -11.67 1.56 28.00
N GLU A 70 -10.72 0.76 28.52
CA GLU A 70 -9.30 0.94 28.26
C GLU A 70 -8.95 0.64 26.81
N MET A 71 -9.51 -0.44 26.24
CA MET A 71 -9.32 -0.78 24.82
C MET A 71 -9.80 0.33 23.90
N LYS A 72 -10.99 0.91 24.13
CA LYS A 72 -11.49 2.07 23.38
C LYS A 72 -10.54 3.27 23.45
N LYS A 73 -9.95 3.52 24.61
CA LYS A 73 -8.97 4.61 24.79
C LYS A 73 -7.70 4.36 23.99
N ILE A 74 -7.15 3.14 24.06
CA ILE A 74 -5.95 2.73 23.30
C ILE A 74 -6.23 2.84 21.78
N ILE A 75 -7.33 2.29 21.29
CA ILE A 75 -7.71 2.37 19.87
C ILE A 75 -7.75 3.83 19.40
N ARG A 76 -8.41 4.70 20.16
CA ARG A 76 -8.53 6.12 19.80
C ARG A 76 -7.18 6.85 19.80
N SER A 77 -6.31 6.56 20.78
CA SER A 77 -4.96 7.16 20.85
C SER A 77 -4.11 6.69 19.67
N SER A 78 -4.02 5.38 19.47
CA SER A 78 -3.21 4.79 18.41
C SER A 78 -3.62 5.28 17.02
N LYS A 79 -4.94 5.32 16.73
CA LYS A 79 -5.45 5.87 15.45
C LYS A 79 -5.03 7.33 15.24
N ARG A 80 -5.10 8.17 16.29
CA ARG A 80 -4.67 9.56 16.21
C ARG A 80 -3.17 9.70 16.01
N GLU A 81 -2.37 8.85 16.63
CA GLU A 81 -0.91 8.87 16.51
C GLU A 81 -0.46 8.41 15.11
N LEU A 82 -1.06 7.35 14.56
CA LEU A 82 -0.80 6.90 13.19
C LEU A 82 -1.16 7.97 12.17
N ALA A 83 -2.29 8.67 12.34
CA ALA A 83 -2.66 9.80 11.48
C ALA A 83 -1.63 10.95 11.55
N LYS A 84 -1.13 11.30 12.75
CA LYS A 84 -0.06 12.31 12.87
C LYS A 84 1.22 11.90 12.14
N ILE A 85 1.59 10.63 12.21
CA ILE A 85 2.76 10.10 11.48
C ILE A 85 2.53 10.21 9.97
N ALA A 86 1.35 9.83 9.47
CA ALA A 86 1.00 9.95 8.06
C ALA A 86 1.11 11.39 7.56
N ASP A 87 0.51 12.35 8.28
CA ASP A 87 0.57 13.78 7.95
C ASP A 87 2.02 14.30 7.86
N ASN A 88 2.89 13.86 8.77
CA ASN A 88 4.30 14.29 8.77
C ASN A 88 5.09 13.65 7.62
N LEU A 89 4.85 12.38 7.30
CA LEU A 89 5.46 11.72 6.14
C LEU A 89 5.00 12.36 4.83
N MET A 90 3.71 12.69 4.71
CA MET A 90 3.17 13.44 3.58
C MET A 90 3.81 14.83 3.47
N SER A 91 3.96 15.54 4.59
CA SER A 91 4.68 16.82 4.64
C SER A 91 6.13 16.68 4.18
N ALA A 92 6.82 15.59 4.52
CA ALA A 92 8.18 15.34 4.06
C ALA A 92 8.27 15.19 2.53
N ILE A 93 7.28 14.56 1.90
CA ILE A 93 7.21 14.38 0.45
C ILE A 93 6.92 15.73 -0.26
N LEU A 94 6.00 16.52 0.28
CA LEU A 94 5.52 17.78 -0.33
C LEU A 94 6.26 19.03 0.19
N HIS A 95 7.30 18.87 1.00
CA HIS A 95 7.96 19.98 1.69
C HIS A 95 8.46 21.07 0.72
N PRO A 96 8.16 22.38 0.96
CA PRO A 96 8.47 23.45 0.03
C PRO A 96 9.95 23.64 -0.28
N ARG A 97 10.83 23.27 0.63
CA ARG A 97 12.29 23.37 0.45
C ARG A 97 12.89 22.19 -0.33
N ARG A 98 12.14 21.11 -0.52
CA ARG A 98 12.55 19.92 -1.28
C ARG A 98 11.76 19.78 -2.60
N LYS A 99 11.61 20.89 -3.33
CA LYS A 99 10.85 20.90 -4.59
C LYS A 99 11.59 20.24 -5.76
N LYS A 100 12.94 20.34 -5.77
CA LYS A 100 13.73 19.84 -6.88
C LYS A 100 13.85 18.33 -6.84
N ILE A 101 13.67 17.69 -7.98
CA ILE A 101 13.93 16.27 -8.16
C ILE A 101 15.45 16.08 -8.20
N THR A 102 16.00 15.53 -7.13
CA THR A 102 17.41 15.17 -6.99
C THR A 102 17.49 13.74 -6.47
N ALA A 103 18.61 13.06 -6.67
CA ALA A 103 18.80 11.69 -6.17
C ALA A 103 18.55 11.58 -4.64
N ASP A 104 19.00 12.56 -3.87
CA ASP A 104 18.83 12.54 -2.41
C ASP A 104 17.39 12.83 -1.99
N ASN A 105 16.72 13.79 -2.63
CA ASN A 105 15.30 14.01 -2.37
C ASN A 105 14.46 12.79 -2.78
N MET A 106 14.79 12.16 -3.90
CA MET A 106 14.09 10.94 -4.33
C MET A 106 14.25 9.80 -3.33
N LYS A 107 15.43 9.62 -2.72
CA LYS A 107 15.64 8.65 -1.64
C LYS A 107 14.73 8.94 -0.44
N VAL A 108 14.66 10.21 -0.01
CA VAL A 108 13.81 10.65 1.11
C VAL A 108 12.34 10.39 0.79
N TRP A 109 11.87 10.78 -0.40
CA TRP A 109 10.47 10.59 -0.80
C TRP A 109 10.10 9.10 -0.91
N LYS A 110 10.96 8.27 -1.50
CA LYS A 110 10.74 6.82 -1.55
C LYS A 110 10.69 6.19 -0.15
N ALA A 111 11.52 6.65 0.78
CA ALA A 111 11.48 6.19 2.16
C ALA A 111 10.16 6.60 2.86
N ALA A 112 9.70 7.83 2.67
CA ALA A 112 8.45 8.31 3.23
C ALA A 112 7.24 7.56 2.64
N VAL A 113 7.21 7.34 1.31
CA VAL A 113 6.17 6.55 0.63
C VAL A 113 6.10 5.13 1.19
N LYS A 114 7.25 4.44 1.32
CA LYS A 114 7.30 3.11 1.94
C LYS A 114 6.85 3.10 3.40
N SER A 115 7.12 4.17 4.14
CA SER A 115 6.64 4.28 5.50
C SER A 115 5.14 4.52 5.58
N LEU A 116 4.56 5.30 4.65
CA LEU A 116 3.11 5.46 4.51
C LEU A 116 2.41 4.13 4.21
N GLY A 117 2.96 3.28 3.32
CA GLY A 117 2.43 1.95 3.03
C GLY A 117 2.30 1.06 4.27
N GLN A 118 3.19 1.22 5.25
CA GLN A 118 3.18 0.43 6.48
C GLN A 118 2.22 0.94 7.58
N LEU A 119 1.54 2.08 7.34
CA LEU A 119 0.58 2.65 8.30
C LEU A 119 -0.83 2.05 8.18
N GLN A 120 -0.99 0.91 7.52
CA GLN A 120 -2.30 0.33 7.22
C GLN A 120 -3.20 1.36 6.50
N GLY A 121 -4.51 1.36 6.69
CA GLY A 121 -5.42 2.29 6.03
C GLY A 121 -5.10 3.79 6.18
N PHE A 122 -4.26 4.18 7.14
CA PHE A 122 -3.92 5.61 7.36
C PHE A 122 -3.04 6.20 6.25
N GLY A 123 -2.22 5.41 5.56
CA GLY A 123 -1.37 5.89 4.47
C GLY A 123 -2.00 5.86 3.10
N ALA A 124 -3.06 5.07 2.89
CA ALA A 124 -3.63 4.83 1.56
C ALA A 124 -4.15 6.10 0.88
N HIS A 125 -4.85 6.95 1.64
CA HIS A 125 -5.38 8.21 1.13
C HIS A 125 -4.27 9.15 0.65
N ASP A 126 -3.22 9.29 1.43
CA ASP A 126 -2.08 10.17 1.12
C ASP A 126 -1.30 9.68 -0.09
N LEU A 127 -1.04 8.36 -0.17
CA LEU A 127 -0.40 7.73 -1.31
C LEU A 127 -1.21 7.94 -2.59
N TRP A 128 -2.54 7.80 -2.52
CA TRP A 128 -3.42 8.08 -3.64
C TRP A 128 -3.39 9.55 -4.05
N GLN A 129 -3.39 10.49 -3.09
CA GLN A 129 -3.26 11.91 -3.39
C GLN A 129 -1.94 12.26 -4.08
N ILE A 130 -0.82 11.63 -3.67
CA ILE A 130 0.46 11.82 -4.33
C ILE A 130 0.38 11.33 -5.78
N PHE A 131 -0.17 10.14 -6.00
CA PHE A 131 -0.34 9.55 -7.32
C PHE A 131 -1.21 10.41 -8.24
N GLU A 132 -2.41 10.76 -7.79
CA GLU A 132 -3.43 11.40 -8.63
C GLU A 132 -3.18 12.90 -8.82
N LYS A 133 -2.78 13.63 -7.75
CA LYS A 133 -2.82 15.10 -7.71
C LYS A 133 -1.45 15.76 -7.77
N SER A 134 -0.37 15.03 -7.54
CA SER A 134 0.94 15.65 -7.47
C SER A 134 1.52 15.95 -8.85
N ARG A 135 1.39 17.20 -9.30
CA ARG A 135 2.04 17.67 -10.52
C ARG A 135 3.58 17.54 -10.48
N LYS A 136 4.16 17.53 -9.28
CA LYS A 136 5.60 17.45 -9.05
C LYS A 136 6.21 16.14 -9.58
N PHE A 137 5.48 15.04 -9.51
CA PHE A 137 5.97 13.70 -9.84
C PHE A 137 5.41 13.15 -11.16
N ARG A 138 4.74 13.99 -11.96
CA ARG A 138 4.13 13.56 -13.23
C ARG A 138 5.13 12.88 -14.17
N ASP A 139 6.36 13.38 -14.20
CA ASP A 139 7.42 12.88 -15.07
C ASP A 139 8.32 11.83 -14.38
N GLU A 140 7.86 11.26 -13.26
CA GLU A 140 8.55 10.25 -12.46
C GLU A 140 7.69 8.98 -12.31
N PRO A 141 7.42 8.24 -13.39
CA PRO A 141 6.46 7.13 -13.38
C PRO A 141 6.86 5.99 -12.43
N GLU A 142 8.16 5.74 -12.23
CA GLU A 142 8.64 4.73 -11.26
C GLU A 142 8.36 5.14 -9.80
N PHE A 143 8.36 6.44 -9.50
CA PHE A 143 7.99 6.93 -8.18
C PHE A 143 6.48 6.80 -7.95
N LEU A 144 5.67 7.10 -8.97
CA LEU A 144 4.21 6.96 -8.91
C LEU A 144 3.80 5.47 -8.88
N GLN A 145 4.51 4.59 -9.60
CA GLN A 145 4.34 3.13 -9.46
C GLN A 145 4.59 2.68 -8.01
N LEU A 146 5.66 3.18 -7.37
CA LEU A 146 5.92 2.86 -5.97
C LEU A 146 4.77 3.30 -5.06
N CYS A 147 4.16 4.48 -5.29
CA CYS A 147 2.98 4.90 -4.53
C CYS A 147 1.83 3.90 -4.68
N LEU A 148 1.56 3.40 -5.89
CA LEU A 148 0.52 2.39 -6.13
C LEU A 148 0.83 1.07 -5.39
N ILE A 149 2.06 0.57 -5.47
CA ILE A 149 2.48 -0.65 -4.76
C ILE A 149 2.27 -0.49 -3.26
N GLU A 150 2.66 0.64 -2.69
CA GLU A 150 2.53 0.88 -1.26
C GLU A 150 1.07 1.11 -0.81
N ILE A 151 0.14 1.48 -1.71
CA ILE A 151 -1.30 1.43 -1.44
C ILE A 151 -1.73 -0.01 -1.15
N GLY A 152 -1.22 -0.99 -1.90
CA GLY A 152 -1.49 -2.41 -1.63
C GLY A 152 -1.08 -2.82 -0.22
N THR A 153 0.10 -2.42 0.24
CA THR A 153 0.61 -2.75 1.58
C THR A 153 -0.19 -2.14 2.73
N THR A 154 -1.02 -1.11 2.46
CA THR A 154 -1.92 -0.54 3.48
C THR A 154 -3.11 -1.43 3.80
N HIS A 155 -3.43 -2.42 2.97
CA HIS A 155 -4.65 -3.24 3.03
C HIS A 155 -5.95 -2.40 3.09
N ASP A 156 -5.96 -1.19 2.51
CA ASP A 156 -7.18 -0.41 2.34
C ASP A 156 -7.95 -0.89 1.10
N TYR A 157 -8.78 -1.89 1.29
CA TYR A 157 -9.55 -2.52 0.20
C TYR A 157 -10.56 -1.58 -0.46
N SER A 158 -10.83 -0.40 0.12
CA SER A 158 -11.68 0.62 -0.51
C SER A 158 -11.10 1.13 -1.83
N ARG A 159 -9.79 0.96 -2.05
CA ARG A 159 -9.06 1.34 -3.27
C ARG A 159 -9.14 0.32 -4.39
N THR A 160 -9.81 -0.81 -4.19
CA THR A 160 -9.89 -1.88 -5.20
C THR A 160 -10.38 -1.38 -6.56
N THR A 161 -11.44 -0.57 -6.60
CA THR A 161 -11.99 -0.04 -7.86
C THR A 161 -11.03 0.92 -8.54
N ASP A 162 -10.43 1.84 -7.78
CA ASP A 162 -9.45 2.80 -8.28
C ASP A 162 -8.25 2.09 -8.93
N LEU A 163 -7.75 1.01 -8.30
CA LEU A 163 -6.66 0.20 -8.83
C LEU A 163 -7.07 -0.61 -10.08
N ILE A 164 -8.30 -1.11 -10.13
CA ILE A 164 -8.84 -1.81 -11.31
C ILE A 164 -8.90 -0.85 -12.50
N ASP A 165 -9.32 0.38 -12.31
CA ASP A 165 -9.41 1.38 -13.39
C ASP A 165 -8.05 1.70 -14.01
N LEU A 166 -6.96 1.51 -13.26
CA LEU A 166 -5.59 1.68 -13.76
C LEU A 166 -5.08 0.50 -14.59
N LEU A 167 -5.77 -0.65 -14.63
CA LEU A 167 -5.33 -1.81 -15.41
C LEU A 167 -5.41 -1.57 -16.93
N ASP A 168 -6.15 -0.54 -17.39
CA ASP A 168 -6.23 -0.12 -18.79
C ASP A 168 -5.52 1.24 -19.04
N HIS A 169 -4.59 1.62 -18.17
CA HIS A 169 -3.89 2.89 -18.31
C HIS A 169 -2.86 2.85 -19.45
N THR A 170 -2.54 4.02 -20.03
CA THR A 170 -1.53 4.14 -21.09
C THR A 170 -0.09 3.99 -20.57
N GLU A 171 0.17 4.35 -19.30
CA GLU A 171 1.47 4.17 -18.66
C GLU A 171 1.58 2.75 -18.06
N TYR A 172 2.46 1.93 -18.60
CA TYR A 172 2.59 0.50 -18.25
C TYR A 172 3.06 0.26 -16.81
N LEU A 173 3.85 1.18 -16.27
CA LEU A 173 4.29 1.11 -14.88
C LEU A 173 3.10 1.29 -13.91
N TYR A 174 2.08 2.05 -14.29
CA TYR A 174 0.87 2.18 -13.46
C TYR A 174 0.03 0.91 -13.51
N ILE A 175 -0.09 0.27 -14.68
CA ILE A 175 -0.73 -1.05 -14.79
C ILE A 175 -0.04 -2.06 -13.87
N ALA A 176 1.29 -2.15 -13.96
CA ALA A 176 2.07 -3.07 -13.13
C ALA A 176 1.95 -2.74 -11.65
N GLY A 177 2.03 -1.46 -11.27
CA GLY A 177 1.89 -1.00 -9.88
C GLY A 177 0.52 -1.30 -9.29
N ALA A 178 -0.56 -1.06 -10.06
CA ALA A 178 -1.93 -1.37 -9.66
C ALA A 178 -2.13 -2.89 -9.50
N ALA A 179 -1.61 -3.69 -10.41
CA ALA A 179 -1.66 -5.15 -10.30
C ALA A 179 -0.87 -5.65 -9.07
N GLU A 180 0.31 -5.08 -8.78
CA GLU A 180 1.07 -5.44 -7.58
C GLU A 180 0.33 -5.05 -6.30
N ALA A 181 -0.33 -3.88 -6.28
CA ALA A 181 -1.17 -3.47 -5.16
C ALA A 181 -2.34 -4.44 -4.94
N LEU A 182 -3.05 -4.83 -6.01
CA LEU A 182 -4.12 -5.82 -5.94
C LEU A 182 -3.63 -7.19 -5.47
N ALA A 183 -2.36 -7.55 -5.70
CA ALA A 183 -1.79 -8.81 -5.20
C ALA A 183 -1.71 -8.85 -3.66
N GLU A 184 -1.62 -7.71 -2.99
CA GLU A 184 -1.63 -7.61 -1.53
C GLU A 184 -3.06 -7.73 -0.93
N PHE A 185 -4.11 -7.72 -1.78
CA PHE A 185 -5.51 -7.81 -1.37
C PHE A 185 -6.06 -9.25 -1.34
N GLY A 186 -5.18 -10.23 -1.16
CA GLY A 186 -5.57 -11.63 -1.05
C GLY A 186 -6.59 -11.94 0.05
N ASP A 187 -6.64 -11.11 1.11
CA ASP A 187 -7.57 -11.22 2.24
C ASP A 187 -8.73 -10.21 2.16
N ALA A 188 -8.87 -9.50 1.03
CA ALA A 188 -10.01 -8.62 0.81
C ALA A 188 -11.34 -9.40 0.80
N PRO A 189 -12.48 -8.73 1.10
CA PRO A 189 -13.79 -9.33 0.97
C PRO A 189 -14.00 -10.03 -0.37
N GLY A 190 -14.63 -11.19 -0.35
CA GLY A 190 -14.75 -12.06 -1.52
C GLY A 190 -15.34 -11.38 -2.75
N LYS A 191 -16.31 -10.47 -2.56
CA LYS A 191 -16.86 -9.65 -3.64
C LYS A 191 -15.79 -8.80 -4.33
N GLN A 192 -14.88 -8.16 -3.57
CA GLN A 192 -13.82 -7.33 -4.12
C GLN A 192 -12.77 -8.17 -4.83
N ARG A 193 -12.37 -9.32 -4.23
CA ARG A 193 -11.44 -10.28 -4.87
C ARG A 193 -11.99 -10.78 -6.21
N ARG A 194 -13.28 -11.14 -6.26
CA ARG A 194 -13.94 -11.61 -7.46
C ARG A 194 -13.92 -10.57 -8.59
N VAL A 195 -14.27 -9.31 -8.28
CA VAL A 195 -14.25 -8.21 -9.27
C VAL A 195 -12.83 -7.95 -9.76
N ALA A 196 -11.85 -7.92 -8.87
CA ALA A 196 -10.44 -7.72 -9.26
C ALA A 196 -9.94 -8.86 -10.17
N VAL A 197 -10.26 -10.12 -9.85
CA VAL A 197 -9.90 -11.29 -10.70
C VAL A 197 -10.56 -11.21 -12.07
N GLU A 198 -11.82 -10.76 -12.17
CA GLU A 198 -12.51 -10.57 -13.43
C GLU A 198 -11.76 -9.62 -14.36
N PHE A 199 -11.44 -8.43 -13.89
CA PHE A 199 -10.77 -7.41 -14.69
C PHE A 199 -9.30 -7.75 -14.97
N LEU A 200 -8.57 -8.31 -14.01
CA LEU A 200 -7.20 -8.79 -14.25
C LEU A 200 -7.17 -9.88 -15.33
N THR A 201 -8.12 -10.83 -15.30
CA THR A 201 -8.21 -11.88 -16.31
C THR A 201 -8.52 -11.28 -17.68
N LYS A 202 -9.48 -10.34 -17.74
CA LYS A 202 -9.86 -9.65 -18.97
C LYS A 202 -8.64 -8.96 -19.60
N TYR A 203 -8.00 -8.06 -18.88
CA TYR A 203 -6.89 -7.26 -19.43
C TYR A 203 -5.64 -8.10 -19.73
N LEU A 204 -5.34 -9.10 -18.91
CA LEU A 204 -4.24 -10.03 -19.19
C LEU A 204 -4.48 -10.81 -20.51
N SER A 205 -5.73 -11.24 -20.76
CA SER A 205 -6.12 -11.92 -22.00
C SER A 205 -6.01 -10.97 -23.19
N GLU A 206 -6.54 -9.75 -23.08
CA GLU A 206 -6.48 -8.74 -24.14
C GLU A 206 -5.03 -8.41 -24.52
N TYR A 207 -4.15 -8.23 -23.55
CA TYR A 207 -2.72 -7.97 -23.80
C TYR A 207 -2.01 -9.17 -24.43
N TYR A 208 -2.36 -10.39 -24.00
CA TYR A 208 -1.81 -11.59 -24.58
C TYR A 208 -2.29 -11.80 -26.02
N GLU A 209 -3.57 -11.63 -26.29
CA GLU A 209 -4.16 -11.74 -27.64
C GLU A 209 -3.56 -10.70 -28.60
N HIS A 210 -3.36 -9.46 -28.11
CA HIS A 210 -2.73 -8.39 -28.90
C HIS A 210 -1.34 -8.77 -29.38
N ILE A 211 -0.47 -9.29 -28.51
CA ILE A 211 0.89 -9.71 -28.91
C ILE A 211 0.89 -10.98 -29.77
N GLN A 212 -0.15 -11.81 -29.73
CA GLN A 212 -0.27 -12.94 -30.64
C GLN A 212 -0.73 -12.49 -32.03
N ALA A 213 -1.60 -11.48 -32.11
CA ALA A 213 -2.10 -10.93 -33.38
C ALA A 213 -1.03 -10.13 -34.12
N ASP A 214 -0.22 -9.34 -33.43
CA ASP A 214 0.92 -8.61 -33.99
C ASP A 214 2.18 -8.77 -33.15
N PRO A 215 2.96 -9.85 -33.38
CA PRO A 215 4.20 -10.09 -32.64
C PRO A 215 5.30 -9.07 -32.85
N ASN A 216 5.18 -8.17 -33.84
CA ASN A 216 6.18 -7.15 -34.14
C ASN A 216 5.80 -5.78 -33.61
N GLU A 217 4.63 -5.62 -33.03
CA GLU A 217 4.18 -4.37 -32.43
C GLU A 217 4.89 -4.14 -31.09
N GLU A 218 5.86 -3.20 -31.09
CA GLU A 218 6.81 -2.99 -29.98
C GLU A 218 6.09 -2.51 -28.71
N GLU A 219 5.04 -1.70 -28.85
CA GLU A 219 4.33 -1.12 -27.71
C GLU A 219 3.52 -2.18 -26.93
N GLY A 220 2.78 -3.04 -27.64
CA GLY A 220 2.07 -4.15 -27.02
C GLY A 220 3.01 -5.16 -26.37
N GLN A 221 4.12 -5.48 -27.03
CA GLN A 221 5.18 -6.32 -26.45
C GLN A 221 5.73 -5.72 -25.16
N ARG A 222 5.98 -4.42 -25.12
CA ARG A 222 6.46 -3.70 -23.94
C ARG A 222 5.40 -3.71 -22.84
N ARG A 223 4.14 -3.41 -23.16
CA ARG A 223 3.01 -3.43 -22.23
C ARG A 223 2.88 -4.80 -21.56
N TYR A 224 2.78 -5.84 -22.37
CA TYR A 224 2.66 -7.20 -21.88
C TYR A 224 3.84 -7.61 -20.99
N ARG A 225 5.07 -7.36 -21.42
CA ARG A 225 6.28 -7.70 -20.67
C ARG A 225 6.35 -7.02 -19.30
N ILE A 226 5.89 -5.77 -19.18
CA ILE A 226 5.93 -5.00 -17.93
C ILE A 226 4.77 -5.42 -17.00
N ALA A 227 3.56 -5.61 -17.53
CA ALA A 227 2.37 -5.78 -16.71
C ALA A 227 2.02 -7.25 -16.39
N SER A 228 2.31 -8.19 -17.30
CA SER A 228 1.79 -9.56 -17.20
C SER A 228 2.22 -10.31 -15.94
N GLN A 229 3.46 -10.15 -15.51
CA GLN A 229 3.96 -10.83 -14.31
C GLN A 229 3.24 -10.35 -13.05
N SER A 230 3.05 -9.04 -12.89
CA SER A 230 2.32 -8.45 -11.78
C SER A 230 0.85 -8.85 -11.79
N MET A 231 0.21 -8.91 -12.97
CA MET A 231 -1.17 -9.40 -13.12
C MET A 231 -1.31 -10.87 -12.72
N VAL A 232 -0.40 -11.75 -13.15
CA VAL A 232 -0.42 -13.18 -12.76
C VAL A 232 -0.17 -13.34 -11.27
N LYS A 233 0.71 -12.55 -10.66
CA LYS A 233 0.90 -12.50 -9.20
C LYS A 233 -0.40 -12.14 -8.50
N ALA A 234 -1.09 -11.09 -8.95
CA ALA A 234 -2.35 -10.64 -8.39
C ALA A 234 -3.46 -11.71 -8.53
N LEU A 235 -3.62 -12.28 -9.71
CA LEU A 235 -4.57 -13.36 -9.95
C LEU A 235 -4.33 -14.54 -9.01
N THR A 236 -3.07 -14.92 -8.81
CA THR A 236 -2.69 -16.01 -7.89
C THR A 236 -3.05 -15.67 -6.45
N ALA A 237 -2.75 -14.47 -5.98
CA ALA A 237 -3.00 -14.05 -4.60
C ALA A 237 -4.51 -13.93 -4.30
N LEU A 238 -5.28 -13.35 -5.22
CA LEU A 238 -6.71 -13.11 -5.06
C LEU A 238 -7.56 -14.39 -5.18
N SER A 239 -7.17 -15.32 -6.07
CA SER A 239 -7.91 -16.56 -6.32
C SER A 239 -7.44 -17.74 -5.46
N GLY A 240 -6.20 -17.69 -4.94
CA GLY A 240 -5.55 -18.82 -4.28
C GLY A 240 -5.05 -19.91 -5.24
N VAL A 241 -5.15 -19.70 -6.56
CA VAL A 241 -4.80 -20.70 -7.59
C VAL A 241 -3.55 -20.29 -8.34
N LYS A 242 -2.64 -21.23 -8.56
CA LYS A 242 -1.40 -20.96 -9.29
C LYS A 242 -1.51 -21.43 -10.75
N ILE A 243 -1.76 -20.47 -11.65
CA ILE A 243 -1.77 -20.67 -13.10
C ILE A 243 -0.69 -19.77 -13.70
N LEU A 244 0.22 -20.32 -14.48
CA LEU A 244 1.35 -19.57 -15.04
C LEU A 244 1.08 -19.03 -16.44
N ARG A 245 0.19 -19.69 -17.20
CA ARG A 245 -0.08 -19.34 -18.59
C ARG A 245 -1.26 -18.38 -18.68
N PRO A 246 -1.09 -17.17 -19.25
CA PRO A 246 -2.15 -16.19 -19.37
C PRO A 246 -3.43 -16.72 -20.00
N ALA A 247 -3.32 -17.49 -21.06
CA ALA A 247 -4.48 -18.05 -21.78
C ALA A 247 -5.33 -19.04 -20.92
N GLU A 248 -4.76 -19.64 -19.88
CA GLU A 248 -5.48 -20.57 -19.00
C GLU A 248 -6.36 -19.85 -17.97
N TRP A 249 -6.08 -18.57 -17.68
CA TRP A 249 -6.86 -17.78 -16.71
C TRP A 249 -8.29 -17.52 -17.18
N THR A 250 -8.51 -17.29 -18.48
CA THR A 250 -9.86 -17.09 -19.04
C THR A 250 -10.72 -18.34 -18.89
N ALA A 251 -10.18 -19.52 -19.18
CA ALA A 251 -10.88 -20.78 -18.98
C ALA A 251 -11.20 -21.00 -17.51
N TRP A 252 -10.19 -20.85 -16.63
CA TRP A 252 -10.39 -20.98 -15.19
C TRP A 252 -11.44 -20.01 -14.65
N TRP A 253 -11.42 -18.74 -15.07
CA TRP A 253 -12.41 -17.74 -14.67
C TRP A 253 -13.83 -18.16 -15.06
N ASN A 254 -14.03 -18.60 -16.30
CA ASN A 254 -15.34 -19.01 -16.78
C ASN A 254 -15.92 -20.19 -15.98
N ASP A 255 -15.07 -21.12 -15.55
CA ASP A 255 -15.46 -22.29 -14.78
C ASP A 255 -15.70 -21.97 -13.28
N ASN A 256 -15.15 -20.86 -12.78
CA ASN A 256 -15.10 -20.59 -11.33
C ASN A 256 -15.79 -19.30 -10.89
N LYS A 257 -16.09 -18.36 -11.77
CA LYS A 257 -16.68 -17.05 -11.44
C LYS A 257 -18.01 -17.10 -10.66
N ASN A 258 -18.76 -18.20 -10.77
CA ASN A 258 -20.05 -18.39 -10.11
C ASN A 258 -19.98 -19.34 -8.90
N LYS A 259 -18.81 -19.84 -8.52
CA LYS A 259 -18.64 -20.70 -7.36
C LYS A 259 -18.54 -19.84 -6.10
N THR A 260 -19.63 -19.78 -5.35
CA THR A 260 -19.74 -18.94 -4.16
C THR A 260 -18.67 -19.25 -3.10
N GLU A 261 -18.28 -20.51 -2.99
CA GLU A 261 -17.25 -20.97 -2.03
C GLU A 261 -15.87 -20.37 -2.24
N LEU A 262 -15.54 -19.94 -3.47
CA LEU A 262 -14.28 -19.26 -3.78
C LEU A 262 -14.28 -17.78 -3.38
N TRP A 263 -15.46 -17.21 -3.30
CA TRP A 263 -15.66 -15.77 -3.11
C TRP A 263 -16.32 -15.44 -1.76
N GLN A 264 -16.24 -16.37 -0.80
CA GLN A 264 -16.58 -16.11 0.60
C GLN A 264 -15.51 -15.28 1.28
N ASP A 265 -15.87 -14.53 2.28
CA ASP A 265 -14.92 -13.85 3.14
C ASP A 265 -14.15 -14.89 3.96
N LYS A 266 -12.84 -14.68 4.15
CA LYS A 266 -11.97 -15.71 4.74
C LYS A 266 -12.21 -15.93 6.24
N ASP A 267 -12.99 -15.07 6.88
CA ASP A 267 -13.32 -15.11 8.31
C ASP A 267 -14.72 -15.72 8.59
N GLU A 268 -15.40 -16.21 7.55
CA GLU A 268 -16.66 -16.96 7.64
C GLU A 268 -16.42 -18.48 7.42
#